data_bfe360976120abf47bae83b98b923184
#
_entry.id   bfe360976120abf47bae83b98b923184
#
_cell.length_a   1.000
_cell.length_b   1.000
_cell.length_c   1.000
_cell.angle_alpha   90.00
_cell.angle_beta   90.00
_cell.angle_gamma   90.00
#
_symmetry.space_group_name_H-M   'P 1'
#
loop_
_entity.id
_entity.type
_entity.pdbx_description
1 polymer ?
#
loop_
_entity_poly.entity_id
_entity_poly.type
_entity_poly.pdbx_seq_one_letter_code
_entity_poly.pdbx_strand_id
1 'polypeptide(L)'
;MQKNPGWDREDSPWKVGQVNAILRKFDMKPKTICEIGCGTGDNLLHIGNEFVFAQLFGFDISPQLAPFWKENIKSNSLKNRLKFYLGDFHSLNKKKYDLILMLDVFEHVRDPFTFLEKSLTFAKYFVFHIPLDLSALSVLRNTPLLNVREKVGHLHYYTKDLALETLKDSGYEILYWNYTQASLSSPSRSLKTRMMSIPRKIFYWIHKDLGVRLLGGETLIVLAKAKGF
;
A
#
# COMPACT_ATOMS: atom_id res chain seq x y z
N MET A 1 3.21 -13.93 -16.15
CA MET A 1 3.61 -14.02 -14.75
C MET A 1 5.04 -13.58 -14.58
N GLN A 2 5.18 -12.62 -14.01
CA GLN A 2 6.03 -11.62 -13.41
C GLN A 2 7.53 -11.67 -13.59
N LYS A 3 8.02 -10.62 -14.24
CA LYS A 3 9.45 -10.31 -14.41
C LYS A 3 9.94 -9.27 -13.39
N ASN A 4 9.50 -9.33 -12.14
CA ASN A 4 10.06 -8.50 -11.08
C ASN A 4 10.72 -9.42 -10.03
N PRO A 5 12.00 -9.79 -10.20
CA PRO A 5 12.68 -10.73 -9.31
C PRO A 5 12.89 -10.18 -7.89
N GLY A 6 12.80 -8.87 -7.70
CA GLY A 6 12.95 -8.21 -6.40
C GLY A 6 11.65 -8.00 -5.64
N TRP A 7 10.47 -8.18 -6.28
CA TRP A 7 9.17 -7.94 -5.66
C TRP A 7 9.06 -6.57 -4.96
N ASP A 8 9.72 -5.56 -5.53
CA ASP A 8 9.80 -4.19 -5.02
C ASP A 8 10.25 -4.06 -3.54
N ARG A 9 11.03 -5.04 -3.05
CA ARG A 9 11.57 -5.06 -1.67
C ARG A 9 12.35 -3.79 -1.33
N GLU A 10 13.04 -3.22 -2.30
CA GLU A 10 13.80 -1.97 -2.15
C GLU A 10 12.94 -0.76 -1.81
N ASP A 11 11.63 -0.79 -2.12
CA ASP A 11 10.69 0.28 -1.78
C ASP A 11 10.09 0.12 -0.37
N SER A 12 10.26 -1.05 0.28
CA SER A 12 9.67 -1.32 1.61
C SER A 12 10.09 -0.31 2.69
N PRO A 13 11.38 0.08 2.84
CA PRO A 13 11.76 1.10 3.83
C PRO A 13 11.08 2.44 3.58
N TRP A 14 10.95 2.82 2.31
CA TRP A 14 10.30 4.07 1.90
C TRP A 14 8.79 4.03 2.17
N LYS A 15 8.10 2.96 1.80
CA LYS A 15 6.66 2.76 2.09
C LYS A 15 6.39 2.80 3.59
N VAL A 16 7.18 2.06 4.37
CA VAL A 16 7.05 2.04 5.84
C VAL A 16 7.35 3.40 6.44
N GLY A 17 8.29 4.16 5.89
CA GLY A 17 8.53 5.55 6.29
C GLY A 17 7.27 6.42 6.17
N GLN A 18 6.47 6.24 5.11
CA GLN A 18 5.19 6.95 4.94
C GLN A 18 4.15 6.50 5.99
N VAL A 19 4.05 5.18 6.23
CA VAL A 19 3.15 4.63 7.28
C VAL A 19 3.53 5.18 8.65
N ASN A 20 4.80 5.09 9.04
CA ASN A 20 5.29 5.56 10.34
C ASN A 20 5.08 7.05 10.55
N ALA A 21 5.24 7.87 9.49
CA ALA A 21 4.98 9.31 9.55
C ALA A 21 3.51 9.60 9.93
N ILE A 22 2.56 8.84 9.37
CA ILE A 22 1.14 8.98 9.73
C ILE A 22 0.90 8.51 11.16
N LEU A 23 1.38 7.32 11.53
CA LEU A 23 1.15 6.77 12.86
C LEU A 23 1.71 7.69 13.96
N ARG A 24 2.88 8.28 13.75
CA ARG A 24 3.46 9.29 14.66
C ARG A 24 2.62 10.56 14.71
N LYS A 25 2.13 11.06 13.56
CA LYS A 25 1.30 12.28 13.48
C LYS A 25 0.03 12.16 14.31
N PHE A 26 -0.54 10.95 14.41
CA PHE A 26 -1.77 10.66 15.16
C PHE A 26 -1.52 9.99 16.52
N ASP A 27 -0.26 9.96 17.00
CA ASP A 27 0.20 9.28 18.24
C ASP A 27 -0.36 7.85 18.37
N MET A 28 -0.41 7.13 17.27
CA MET A 28 -0.93 5.76 17.23
C MET A 28 0.15 4.77 17.68
N LYS A 29 -0.20 3.89 18.62
CA LYS A 29 0.68 2.86 19.20
C LYS A 29 -0.01 1.50 19.12
N PRO A 30 -0.22 0.93 17.92
CA PRO A 30 -0.91 -0.33 17.76
C PRO A 30 -0.12 -1.48 18.40
N LYS A 31 -0.82 -2.35 19.14
CA LYS A 31 -0.25 -3.56 19.74
C LYS A 31 -0.33 -4.75 18.78
N THR A 32 -1.27 -4.71 17.85
CA THR A 32 -1.45 -5.74 16.82
C THR A 32 -1.58 -5.08 15.46
N ILE A 33 -0.67 -5.45 14.54
CA ILE A 33 -0.62 -4.91 13.16
C ILE A 33 -0.75 -6.08 12.19
N CYS A 34 -1.66 -5.97 11.24
CA CYS A 34 -1.83 -6.93 10.18
C CYS A 34 -1.60 -6.26 8.82
N GLU A 35 -0.86 -6.91 7.93
CA GLU A 35 -0.74 -6.50 6.53
C GLU A 35 -1.42 -7.53 5.64
N ILE A 36 -2.43 -7.07 4.89
CA ILE A 36 -3.09 -7.85 3.86
C ILE A 36 -2.36 -7.58 2.54
N GLY A 37 -1.97 -8.66 1.82
CA GLY A 37 -1.09 -8.53 0.66
C GLY A 37 0.35 -8.20 1.07
N CYS A 38 0.88 -8.92 2.07
CA CYS A 38 2.18 -8.58 2.69
C CYS A 38 3.40 -8.87 1.79
N GLY A 39 3.20 -9.43 0.61
CA GLY A 39 4.30 -9.71 -0.31
C GLY A 39 5.41 -10.54 0.34
N THR A 40 6.63 -10.10 0.21
CA THR A 40 7.81 -10.74 0.81
C THR A 40 7.88 -10.58 2.34
N GLY A 41 7.04 -9.71 2.93
CA GLY A 41 7.00 -9.45 4.36
C GLY A 41 7.98 -8.37 4.85
N ASP A 42 8.72 -7.73 3.97
CA ASP A 42 9.74 -6.75 4.34
C ASP A 42 9.12 -5.50 5.01
N ASN A 43 7.91 -5.08 4.61
CA ASN A 43 7.21 -3.98 5.29
C ASN A 43 6.99 -4.29 6.77
N LEU A 44 6.53 -5.52 7.10
CA LEU A 44 6.33 -5.93 8.48
C LEU A 44 7.62 -6.02 9.28
N LEU A 45 8.75 -6.35 8.64
CA LEU A 45 10.06 -6.31 9.29
C LEU A 45 10.42 -4.87 9.68
N HIS A 46 10.29 -3.92 8.76
CA HIS A 46 10.61 -2.52 9.02
C HIS A 46 9.67 -1.90 10.06
N ILE A 47 8.36 -2.18 9.98
CA ILE A 47 7.37 -1.74 10.98
C ILE A 47 7.67 -2.34 12.36
N GLY A 48 8.05 -3.62 12.42
CA GLY A 48 8.38 -4.30 13.67
C GLY A 48 9.59 -3.74 14.40
N ASN A 49 10.51 -3.10 13.69
CA ASN A 49 11.64 -2.39 14.29
C ASN A 49 11.21 -1.07 14.96
N GLU A 50 10.17 -0.42 14.45
CA GLU A 50 9.61 0.79 15.05
C GLU A 50 8.67 0.45 16.21
N PHE A 51 7.76 -0.50 16.01
CA PHE A 51 6.78 -0.94 17.00
C PHE A 51 7.24 -2.20 17.72
N VAL A 52 8.25 -2.07 18.58
CA VAL A 52 8.97 -3.18 19.23
C VAL A 52 8.09 -4.10 20.11
N PHE A 53 6.93 -3.63 20.55
CA PHE A 53 5.98 -4.42 21.35
C PHE A 53 4.80 -4.95 20.54
N ALA A 54 4.67 -4.58 19.26
CA ALA A 54 3.54 -5.02 18.44
C ALA A 54 3.71 -6.47 17.98
N GLN A 55 2.58 -7.21 17.98
CA GLN A 55 2.44 -8.49 17.29
C GLN A 55 2.11 -8.22 15.82
N LEU A 56 2.79 -8.88 14.89
CA LEU A 56 2.75 -8.62 13.46
C LEU A 56 2.20 -9.85 12.73
N PHE A 57 1.29 -9.59 11.79
CA PHE A 57 0.62 -10.64 11.04
C PHE A 57 0.63 -10.25 9.55
N GLY A 58 1.09 -11.16 8.68
CA GLY A 58 1.08 -10.97 7.23
C GLY A 58 0.24 -12.04 6.55
N PHE A 59 -0.58 -11.63 5.59
CA PHE A 59 -1.36 -12.52 4.75
C PHE A 59 -1.07 -12.24 3.28
N ASP A 60 -0.82 -13.28 2.51
CA ASP A 60 -0.69 -13.18 1.05
C ASP A 60 -1.14 -14.48 0.39
N ILE A 61 -1.73 -14.35 -0.81
CA ILE A 61 -2.26 -15.47 -1.59
C ILE A 61 -1.20 -16.16 -2.47
N SER A 62 -0.03 -15.55 -2.63
CA SER A 62 1.01 -15.98 -3.58
C SER A 62 1.98 -16.99 -2.96
N PRO A 63 1.95 -18.27 -3.33
CA PRO A 63 2.82 -19.29 -2.73
C PRO A 63 4.31 -19.06 -2.98
N GLN A 64 4.67 -18.32 -4.04
CA GLN A 64 6.05 -17.97 -4.38
C GLN A 64 6.74 -17.10 -3.31
N LEU A 65 5.96 -16.46 -2.41
CA LEU A 65 6.47 -15.56 -1.39
C LEU A 65 6.85 -16.28 -0.09
N ALA A 66 6.33 -17.47 0.15
CA ALA A 66 6.57 -18.23 1.38
C ALA A 66 8.06 -18.51 1.70
N PRO A 67 8.97 -18.72 0.72
CA PRO A 67 10.39 -18.85 0.99
C PRO A 67 11.01 -17.61 1.65
N PHE A 68 10.62 -16.40 1.22
CA PHE A 68 11.10 -15.14 1.81
C PHE A 68 10.70 -15.01 3.28
N TRP A 69 9.49 -15.43 3.64
CA TRP A 69 9.02 -15.39 5.03
C TRP A 69 9.85 -16.26 5.96
N LYS A 70 10.26 -17.46 5.48
CA LYS A 70 11.13 -18.34 6.24
C LYS A 70 12.49 -17.73 6.50
N GLU A 71 13.07 -17.06 5.50
CA GLU A 71 14.32 -16.33 5.61
C GLU A 71 14.19 -15.17 6.58
N ASN A 72 13.16 -14.34 6.41
CA ASN A 72 12.89 -13.18 7.23
C ASN A 72 12.70 -13.54 8.72
N ILE A 73 11.96 -14.62 9.03
CA ILE A 73 11.78 -15.10 10.41
C ILE A 73 13.10 -15.62 11.02
N LYS A 74 13.93 -16.31 10.23
CA LYS A 74 15.19 -16.87 10.74
C LYS A 74 16.23 -15.81 11.05
N SER A 75 16.30 -14.77 10.24
CA SER A 75 17.34 -13.73 10.30
C SER A 75 17.00 -12.58 11.25
N ASN A 76 15.81 -12.57 11.90
CA ASN A 76 15.35 -11.39 12.60
C ASN A 76 14.95 -11.66 14.06
N SER A 77 15.17 -10.67 14.93
CA SER A 77 14.74 -10.61 16.33
C SER A 77 13.20 -10.66 16.51
N LEU A 78 12.46 -10.53 15.40
CA LEU A 78 10.98 -10.52 15.39
C LEU A 78 10.35 -11.92 15.44
N LYS A 79 11.13 -13.01 15.48
CA LYS A 79 10.68 -14.41 15.39
C LYS A 79 9.43 -14.73 16.23
N ASN A 80 9.35 -14.20 17.44
CA ASN A 80 8.24 -14.49 18.36
C ASN A 80 7.04 -13.55 18.19
N ARG A 81 7.15 -12.51 17.37
CA ARG A 81 6.15 -11.46 17.18
C ARG A 81 5.58 -11.39 15.75
N LEU A 82 6.20 -12.07 14.79
CA LEU A 82 5.87 -12.03 13.36
C LEU A 82 5.33 -13.38 12.91
N LYS A 83 4.15 -13.38 12.29
CA LYS A 83 3.49 -14.57 11.74
C LYS A 83 3.00 -14.29 10.34
N PHE A 84 3.24 -15.24 9.42
CA PHE A 84 2.75 -15.18 8.04
C PHE A 84 1.75 -16.30 7.76
N TYR A 85 0.77 -16.00 6.94
CA TYR A 85 -0.28 -16.92 6.52
C TYR A 85 -0.41 -16.89 4.98
N LEU A 86 -0.28 -18.06 4.37
CA LEU A 86 -0.46 -18.23 2.92
C LEU A 86 -1.92 -18.53 2.61
N GLY A 87 -2.60 -17.62 1.97
CA GLY A 87 -3.99 -17.76 1.53
C GLY A 87 -4.80 -16.48 1.68
N ASP A 88 -6.08 -16.58 1.35
CA ASP A 88 -7.01 -15.46 1.45
C ASP A 88 -7.26 -15.02 2.90
N PHE A 89 -7.09 -13.72 3.13
CA PHE A 89 -7.26 -13.13 4.45
C PHE A 89 -8.63 -13.38 5.05
N HIS A 90 -9.70 -13.14 4.29
CA HIS A 90 -11.07 -13.27 4.80
C HIS A 90 -11.46 -14.72 5.14
N SER A 91 -10.85 -15.69 4.44
CA SER A 91 -11.07 -17.11 4.71
C SER A 91 -10.29 -17.62 5.90
N LEU A 92 -9.04 -17.17 6.08
CA LEU A 92 -8.12 -17.69 7.09
C LEU A 92 -8.18 -16.94 8.40
N ASN A 93 -8.50 -15.64 8.37
CA ASN A 93 -8.42 -14.79 9.55
C ASN A 93 -9.60 -14.98 10.50
N LYS A 94 -9.29 -15.12 11.79
CA LYS A 94 -10.26 -15.23 12.90
C LYS A 94 -10.06 -14.13 13.96
N LYS A 95 -9.16 -13.17 13.72
CA LYS A 95 -8.72 -12.19 14.73
C LYS A 95 -9.11 -10.78 14.33
N LYS A 96 -9.18 -9.91 15.34
CA LYS A 96 -9.21 -8.46 15.17
C LYS A 96 -7.83 -7.88 15.46
N TYR A 97 -7.56 -6.73 14.85
CA TYR A 97 -6.28 -6.02 14.95
C TYR A 97 -6.51 -4.56 15.33
N ASP A 98 -5.51 -3.92 15.93
CA ASP A 98 -5.56 -2.47 16.17
C ASP A 98 -5.40 -1.70 14.87
N LEU A 99 -4.58 -2.24 13.94
CA LEU A 99 -4.26 -1.63 12.66
C LEU A 99 -4.16 -2.69 11.55
N ILE A 100 -4.82 -2.43 10.44
CA ILE A 100 -4.61 -3.17 9.19
C ILE A 100 -3.93 -2.27 8.17
N LEU A 101 -2.93 -2.82 7.48
CA LEU A 101 -2.23 -2.21 6.37
C LEU A 101 -2.66 -2.89 5.07
N MET A 102 -2.95 -2.09 4.04
CA MET A 102 -3.17 -2.52 2.66
C MET A 102 -2.32 -1.64 1.76
N LEU A 103 -1.11 -2.10 1.45
CA LEU A 103 -0.12 -1.34 0.71
C LEU A 103 -0.01 -1.90 -0.71
N ASP A 104 -0.64 -1.21 -1.66
CA ASP A 104 -0.79 -1.61 -3.07
C ASP A 104 -1.50 -2.98 -3.19
N VAL A 105 -2.78 -3.05 -2.80
CA VAL A 105 -3.53 -4.32 -2.71
C VAL A 105 -4.84 -4.31 -3.48
N PHE A 106 -5.78 -3.42 -3.15
CA PHE A 106 -7.16 -3.55 -3.64
C PHE A 106 -7.31 -3.19 -5.12
N GLU A 107 -6.34 -2.55 -5.73
CA GLU A 107 -6.24 -2.37 -7.19
C GLU A 107 -6.05 -3.69 -7.95
N HIS A 108 -5.58 -4.74 -7.28
CA HIS A 108 -5.43 -6.08 -7.83
C HIS A 108 -6.66 -6.98 -7.63
N VAL A 109 -7.57 -6.58 -6.75
CA VAL A 109 -8.73 -7.39 -6.38
C VAL A 109 -9.84 -7.23 -7.42
N ARG A 110 -10.51 -8.32 -7.81
CA ARG A 110 -11.58 -8.27 -8.82
C ARG A 110 -12.77 -7.44 -8.37
N ASP A 111 -13.18 -7.61 -7.11
CA ASP A 111 -14.26 -6.86 -6.48
C ASP A 111 -13.69 -6.11 -5.25
N PRO A 112 -13.18 -4.91 -5.46
CA PRO A 112 -12.56 -4.12 -4.39
C PRO A 112 -13.57 -3.67 -3.33
N PHE A 113 -14.84 -3.41 -3.69
CA PHE A 113 -15.86 -2.98 -2.73
C PHE A 113 -16.15 -4.09 -1.72
N THR A 114 -16.54 -5.28 -2.18
CA THR A 114 -16.77 -6.43 -1.29
C THR A 114 -15.54 -6.78 -0.46
N PHE A 115 -14.33 -6.67 -1.03
CA PHE A 115 -13.08 -6.92 -0.32
C PHE A 115 -12.86 -5.92 0.82
N LEU A 116 -13.05 -4.64 0.56
CA LEU A 116 -12.90 -3.55 1.52
C LEU A 116 -13.98 -3.63 2.62
N GLU A 117 -15.25 -3.82 2.25
CA GLU A 117 -16.38 -3.98 3.19
C GLU A 117 -16.18 -5.15 4.17
N LYS A 118 -15.77 -6.32 3.67
CA LYS A 118 -15.46 -7.47 4.52
C LYS A 118 -14.31 -7.20 5.49
N SER A 119 -13.36 -6.36 5.10
CA SER A 119 -12.20 -6.02 5.94
C SER A 119 -12.55 -5.13 7.13
N LEU A 120 -13.64 -4.34 7.07
CA LEU A 120 -14.04 -3.40 8.11
C LEU A 120 -14.18 -4.02 9.51
N THR A 121 -14.63 -5.28 9.57
CA THR A 121 -14.92 -5.97 10.84
C THR A 121 -13.68 -6.41 11.60
N PHE A 122 -12.50 -6.34 10.98
CA PHE A 122 -11.26 -6.88 11.52
C PHE A 122 -10.34 -5.87 12.18
N ALA A 123 -10.55 -4.56 11.95
CA ALA A 123 -9.79 -3.52 12.65
C ALA A 123 -10.57 -2.21 12.75
N LYS A 124 -10.18 -1.39 13.74
CA LYS A 124 -10.69 -0.03 13.87
C LYS A 124 -9.99 0.93 12.91
N TYR A 125 -8.68 0.78 12.71
CA TYR A 125 -7.86 1.66 11.89
C TYR A 125 -7.21 0.92 10.74
N PHE A 126 -7.09 1.64 9.63
CA PHE A 126 -6.52 1.14 8.38
C PHE A 126 -5.55 2.17 7.81
N VAL A 127 -4.43 1.70 7.27
CA VAL A 127 -3.56 2.50 6.41
C VAL A 127 -3.53 1.87 5.03
N PHE A 128 -3.87 2.68 4.04
CA PHE A 128 -3.82 2.31 2.64
C PHE A 128 -2.68 3.04 1.94
N HIS A 129 -1.97 2.36 1.06
CA HIS A 129 -1.11 2.96 0.05
C HIS A 129 -1.67 2.57 -1.31
N ILE A 130 -1.98 3.57 -2.15
CA ILE A 130 -2.80 3.37 -3.36
C ILE A 130 -2.09 4.02 -4.55
N PRO A 131 -1.75 3.26 -5.61
CA PRO A 131 -1.18 3.83 -6.81
C PRO A 131 -2.22 4.67 -7.57
N LEU A 132 -1.81 5.87 -8.00
CA LEU A 132 -2.63 6.78 -8.78
C LEU A 132 -2.24 6.69 -10.26
N ASP A 133 -2.59 5.58 -10.90
CA ASP A 133 -2.20 5.31 -12.29
C ASP A 133 -3.00 6.15 -13.29
N LEU A 134 -4.19 6.61 -12.90
CA LEU A 134 -5.08 7.34 -13.78
C LEU A 134 -4.73 8.84 -13.80
N SER A 135 -4.21 9.29 -14.93
CA SER A 135 -3.91 10.70 -15.19
C SER A 135 -4.24 11.03 -16.64
N ALA A 136 -4.38 12.33 -16.97
CA ALA A 136 -4.62 12.75 -18.35
C ALA A 136 -3.52 12.20 -19.30
N LEU A 137 -2.26 12.28 -18.89
CA LEU A 137 -1.14 11.79 -19.69
C LEU A 137 -1.15 10.26 -19.84
N SER A 138 -1.57 9.50 -18.80
CA SER A 138 -1.66 8.04 -18.89
C SER A 138 -2.80 7.60 -19.82
N VAL A 139 -3.94 8.30 -19.80
CA VAL A 139 -5.09 8.02 -20.67
C VAL A 139 -4.74 8.36 -22.13
N LEU A 140 -4.17 9.55 -22.40
CA LEU A 140 -3.78 9.96 -23.75
C LEU A 140 -2.75 9.02 -24.40
N ARG A 141 -1.84 8.47 -23.60
CA ARG A 141 -0.81 7.55 -24.09
C ARG A 141 -1.26 6.09 -24.12
N ASN A 142 -2.30 5.73 -23.39
CA ASN A 142 -2.84 4.37 -23.19
C ASN A 142 -1.81 3.31 -22.73
N THR A 143 -0.64 3.26 -23.37
CA THR A 143 0.46 2.30 -23.06
C THR A 143 0.82 2.19 -21.58
N PRO A 144 0.89 3.28 -20.77
CA PRO A 144 1.22 3.15 -19.36
C PRO A 144 0.21 2.30 -18.58
N LEU A 145 -1.09 2.46 -18.83
CA LEU A 145 -2.15 1.70 -18.16
C LEU A 145 -2.11 0.22 -18.54
N LEU A 146 -1.91 -0.09 -19.81
CA LEU A 146 -1.77 -1.47 -20.28
C LEU A 146 -0.51 -2.13 -19.70
N ASN A 147 0.62 -1.40 -19.63
CA ASN A 147 1.84 -1.91 -19.04
C ASN A 147 1.69 -2.25 -17.54
N VAL A 148 0.98 -1.41 -16.78
CA VAL A 148 0.71 -1.66 -15.36
C VAL A 148 -0.18 -2.89 -15.21
N ARG A 149 -1.21 -3.04 -16.07
CA ARG A 149 -2.07 -4.22 -16.09
C ARG A 149 -1.28 -5.51 -16.36
N GLU A 150 -0.43 -5.49 -17.38
CA GLU A 150 0.30 -6.69 -17.82
C GLU A 150 1.45 -7.08 -16.90
N LYS A 151 2.18 -6.08 -16.38
CA LYS A 151 3.42 -6.31 -15.62
C LYS A 151 3.18 -6.46 -14.12
N VAL A 152 2.25 -5.66 -13.59
CA VAL A 152 1.98 -5.57 -12.15
C VAL A 152 0.65 -6.24 -11.79
N GLY A 153 -0.33 -6.24 -12.71
CA GLY A 153 -1.62 -6.89 -12.53
C GLY A 153 -2.70 -5.98 -11.93
N HIS A 154 -2.57 -4.64 -12.09
CA HIS A 154 -3.62 -3.73 -11.66
C HIS A 154 -4.87 -3.94 -12.51
N LEU A 155 -5.98 -4.22 -11.86
CA LEU A 155 -7.30 -4.36 -12.48
C LEU A 155 -8.07 -3.04 -12.42
N HIS A 156 -7.79 -2.21 -11.41
CA HIS A 156 -8.42 -0.93 -11.16
C HIS A 156 -7.38 0.18 -11.17
N TYR A 157 -7.77 1.34 -11.69
CA TYR A 157 -6.91 2.52 -11.82
C TYR A 157 -7.58 3.69 -11.13
N TYR A 158 -6.83 4.38 -10.28
CA TYR A 158 -7.39 5.44 -9.44
C TYR A 158 -6.78 6.80 -9.76
N THR A 159 -7.61 7.83 -9.67
CA THR A 159 -7.22 9.18 -9.27
C THR A 159 -7.33 9.29 -7.75
N LYS A 160 -6.79 10.35 -7.15
CA LYS A 160 -6.96 10.59 -5.71
C LYS A 160 -8.44 10.55 -5.29
N ASP A 161 -9.28 11.29 -6.00
CA ASP A 161 -10.68 11.43 -5.60
C ASP A 161 -11.44 10.11 -5.75
N LEU A 162 -11.24 9.36 -6.84
CA LEU A 162 -11.83 8.03 -7.00
C LEU A 162 -11.36 7.05 -5.92
N ALA A 163 -10.08 7.07 -5.54
CA ALA A 163 -9.58 6.22 -4.46
C ALA A 163 -10.25 6.54 -3.12
N LEU A 164 -10.37 7.84 -2.80
CA LEU A 164 -11.00 8.27 -1.55
C LEU A 164 -12.50 7.95 -1.52
N GLU A 165 -13.24 8.16 -2.63
CA GLU A 165 -14.65 7.80 -2.70
C GLU A 165 -14.86 6.28 -2.63
N THR A 166 -14.02 5.47 -3.30
CA THR A 166 -14.06 4.00 -3.17
C THR A 166 -13.96 3.55 -1.71
N LEU A 167 -13.05 4.16 -0.93
CA LEU A 167 -12.94 3.86 0.50
C LEU A 167 -14.17 4.31 1.29
N LYS A 168 -14.69 5.52 1.02
CA LYS A 168 -15.88 6.05 1.71
C LYS A 168 -17.13 5.21 1.43
N ASP A 169 -17.34 4.82 0.17
CA ASP A 169 -18.46 3.99 -0.26
C ASP A 169 -18.37 2.58 0.33
N SER A 170 -17.16 2.08 0.54
CA SER A 170 -16.90 0.81 1.25
C SER A 170 -16.99 0.90 2.77
N GLY A 171 -17.43 2.05 3.35
CA GLY A 171 -17.68 2.19 4.78
C GLY A 171 -16.52 2.71 5.62
N TYR A 172 -15.50 3.31 5.00
CA TYR A 172 -14.38 3.94 5.72
C TYR A 172 -14.62 5.43 5.93
N GLU A 173 -14.24 5.93 7.11
CA GLU A 173 -14.09 7.34 7.42
C GLU A 173 -12.63 7.75 7.19
N ILE A 174 -12.38 8.68 6.27
CA ILE A 174 -11.04 9.17 5.97
C ILE A 174 -10.59 10.15 7.03
N LEU A 175 -9.57 9.80 7.81
CA LEU A 175 -9.00 10.66 8.86
C LEU A 175 -7.89 11.55 8.32
N TYR A 176 -7.10 11.04 7.37
CA TYR A 176 -5.98 11.75 6.77
C TYR A 176 -5.60 11.12 5.44
N TRP A 177 -5.12 11.93 4.53
CA TRP A 177 -4.45 11.47 3.32
C TRP A 177 -3.31 12.41 2.91
N ASN A 178 -2.35 11.90 2.17
CA ASN A 178 -1.29 12.68 1.55
C ASN A 178 -0.75 11.97 0.32
N TYR A 179 -0.19 12.73 -0.61
CA TYR A 179 0.64 12.16 -1.68
C TYR A 179 2.01 11.78 -1.14
N THR A 180 2.53 10.64 -1.56
CA THR A 180 3.81 10.11 -1.07
C THR A 180 5.01 10.58 -1.87
N GLN A 181 4.78 11.33 -2.97
CA GLN A 181 5.81 11.78 -3.91
C GLN A 181 6.61 10.60 -4.51
N ALA A 182 5.93 9.49 -4.83
CA ALA A 182 6.57 8.28 -5.35
C ALA A 182 7.46 8.56 -6.58
N SER A 183 7.00 9.36 -7.52
CA SER A 183 7.79 9.77 -8.70
C SER A 183 9.05 10.57 -8.38
N LEU A 184 9.14 11.18 -7.20
CA LEU A 184 10.26 12.02 -6.78
C LEU A 184 11.19 11.33 -5.80
N SER A 185 10.69 10.42 -4.96
CA SER A 185 11.40 9.89 -3.80
C SER A 185 11.53 8.36 -3.72
N SER A 186 10.69 7.58 -4.47
CA SER A 186 10.81 6.11 -4.45
C SER A 186 12.18 5.65 -4.97
N PRO A 187 12.83 4.65 -4.34
CA PRO A 187 14.11 4.09 -4.79
C PRO A 187 14.04 3.46 -6.18
N SER A 188 12.96 2.76 -6.52
CA SER A 188 12.80 1.98 -7.75
C SER A 188 12.53 2.79 -9.03
N ARG A 189 12.66 4.12 -8.98
CA ARG A 189 12.36 5.00 -10.11
C ARG A 189 13.18 4.72 -11.37
N SER A 190 12.48 4.50 -12.49
CA SER A 190 13.10 4.38 -13.81
C SER A 190 13.76 5.69 -14.27
N LEU A 191 14.70 5.59 -15.23
CA LEU A 191 15.32 6.77 -15.85
C LEU A 191 14.28 7.74 -16.46
N LYS A 192 13.23 7.20 -17.10
CA LYS A 192 12.13 8.01 -17.64
C LYS A 192 11.39 8.76 -16.54
N THR A 193 11.15 8.12 -15.40
CA THR A 193 10.52 8.75 -14.23
C THR A 193 11.40 9.86 -13.66
N ARG A 194 12.71 9.65 -13.60
CA ARG A 194 13.69 10.68 -13.17
C ARG A 194 13.71 11.89 -14.10
N MET A 195 13.68 11.67 -15.42
CA MET A 195 13.60 12.78 -16.39
C MET A 195 12.30 13.59 -16.23
N MET A 196 11.17 12.92 -16.00
CA MET A 196 9.88 13.58 -15.76
C MET A 196 9.77 14.22 -14.37
N SER A 197 10.77 14.09 -13.52
CA SER A 197 10.74 14.69 -12.17
C SER A 197 10.77 16.23 -12.19
N ILE A 198 11.45 16.84 -13.17
CA ILE A 198 11.54 18.31 -13.28
C ILE A 198 10.17 18.95 -13.53
N PRO A 199 9.43 18.60 -14.61
CA PRO A 199 8.10 19.17 -14.83
C PRO A 199 7.15 18.83 -13.67
N ARG A 200 7.23 17.62 -13.08
CA ARG A 200 6.42 17.27 -11.92
C ARG A 200 6.69 18.18 -10.71
N LYS A 201 7.96 18.46 -10.38
CA LYS A 201 8.32 19.39 -9.29
C LYS A 201 7.73 20.78 -9.52
N ILE A 202 7.78 21.31 -10.75
CA ILE A 202 7.23 22.62 -11.09
C ILE A 202 5.71 22.62 -10.84
N PHE A 203 4.99 21.63 -11.37
CA PHE A 203 3.55 21.52 -11.15
C PHE A 203 3.19 21.31 -9.66
N TYR A 204 3.99 20.52 -8.93
CA TYR A 204 3.82 20.33 -7.48
C TYR A 204 3.93 21.64 -6.70
N TRP A 205 4.83 22.52 -7.14
CA TRP A 205 5.00 23.82 -6.50
C TRP A 205 3.84 24.77 -6.81
N ILE A 206 3.30 24.74 -8.04
CA ILE A 206 2.22 25.63 -8.48
C ILE A 206 0.85 25.11 -7.97
N HIS A 207 0.52 23.86 -8.28
CA HIS A 207 -0.75 23.23 -7.89
C HIS A 207 -0.63 21.70 -7.89
N LYS A 208 -0.39 21.12 -6.73
CA LYS A 208 -0.09 19.70 -6.54
C LYS A 208 -1.13 18.77 -7.16
N ASP A 209 -2.42 18.97 -6.85
CA ASP A 209 -3.50 18.12 -7.36
C ASP A 209 -3.60 18.16 -8.89
N LEU A 210 -3.48 19.34 -9.49
CA LEU A 210 -3.50 19.48 -10.93
C LEU A 210 -2.30 18.77 -11.57
N GLY A 211 -1.11 18.90 -10.99
CA GLY A 211 0.09 18.21 -11.45
C GLY A 211 -0.07 16.70 -11.44
N VAL A 212 -0.66 16.12 -10.37
CA VAL A 212 -0.93 14.69 -10.27
C VAL A 212 -1.97 14.24 -11.30
N ARG A 213 -3.06 14.98 -11.46
CA ARG A 213 -4.12 14.67 -12.45
C ARG A 213 -3.61 14.73 -13.89
N LEU A 214 -2.72 15.66 -14.21
CA LEU A 214 -2.17 15.81 -15.56
C LEU A 214 -1.03 14.82 -15.85
N LEU A 215 -0.02 14.76 -14.98
CA LEU A 215 1.24 14.07 -15.26
C LEU A 215 1.33 12.68 -14.64
N GLY A 216 0.51 12.37 -13.62
CA GLY A 216 0.52 11.09 -12.91
C GLY A 216 1.84 10.78 -12.20
N GLY A 217 2.05 9.50 -11.88
CA GLY A 217 3.28 9.00 -11.27
C GLY A 217 3.32 9.22 -9.76
N GLU A 218 2.18 9.30 -9.12
CA GLU A 218 2.04 9.47 -7.67
C GLU A 218 1.32 8.29 -7.04
N THR A 219 1.47 8.19 -5.74
CA THR A 219 0.69 7.29 -4.89
C THR A 219 0.08 8.07 -3.74
N LEU A 220 -1.00 7.55 -3.21
CA LEU A 220 -1.74 8.13 -2.10
C LEU A 220 -1.54 7.28 -0.86
N ILE A 221 -1.21 7.91 0.26
CA ILE A 221 -1.30 7.24 1.56
C ILE A 221 -2.50 7.78 2.33
N VAL A 222 -3.29 6.87 2.90
CA VAL A 222 -4.55 7.20 3.57
C VAL A 222 -4.59 6.53 4.93
N LEU A 223 -4.90 7.29 5.98
CA LEU A 223 -5.35 6.76 7.26
C LEU A 223 -6.87 6.82 7.31
N ALA A 224 -7.50 5.70 7.56
CA ALA A 224 -8.95 5.61 7.68
C ALA A 224 -9.38 4.84 8.92
N LYS A 225 -10.63 5.03 9.31
CA LYS A 225 -11.29 4.32 10.39
C LYS A 225 -12.52 3.60 9.84
N ALA A 226 -12.81 2.40 10.32
CA ALA A 226 -14.06 1.71 10.01
C ALA A 226 -15.25 2.48 10.62
N LYS A 227 -16.27 2.80 9.81
CA LYS A 227 -17.53 3.37 10.32
C LYS A 227 -18.24 2.31 11.15
N GLY A 228 -18.69 2.69 12.35
CA GLY A 228 -19.45 1.78 13.22
C GLY A 228 -18.62 0.80 14.05
N PHE A 229 -17.30 0.99 14.10
CA PHE A 229 -16.41 0.14 14.95
C PHE A 229 -16.29 0.71 16.36
#